data_afd49575c13a4e214a06b40fdd908b4c
#
_entry.id   afd49575c13a4e214a06b40fdd908b4c
#
_cell.length_a   1.000
_cell.length_b   1.000
_cell.length_c   1.000
_cell.angle_alpha   90.00
_cell.angle_beta   90.00
_cell.angle_gamma   90.00
#
_symmetry.space_group_name_H-M   'P 1'
#
loop_
_entity.id
_entity.type
_entity.pdbx_description
1 polymer ?
#
loop_
_entity_poly.entity_id
_entity_poly.type
_entity_poly.pdbx_seq_one_letter_code
_entity_poly.pdbx_strand_id
1 'polypeptide(L)'
;YLLGLSKSVRGALAAARKTRGFSPSQVVGIGVDTTGSSPLPVDRRNRALALDPKWRKDLAAQCWLWKDHTGWREAARITALAARHRPEYIAKCGNTYSSEWWWSKIWHCLNTAPKVFAAAYSWVELADWIPSVLAGVAAPEGVVRGICAAGHKAMYADAWGGLPDKTFLSKLDPKLAALRDRLYAKAHDAGTPAGRLCPEWASRLGLPEGIVIAIGEFDVHYGAIGCGVTEGTLVKVIGTSTCDCAVVSARRRIPDIPGICGIVPGAILPGSIGIEAGQSAVGDIFKWWVEGICGGGDELHAALTRQAAKLPPGAGGLLALDWHNGNRTILVDPLLTGLIAGFTLHTTRAEIYRSLIEATAFGARSIIERLREYGVPLERVVCAGGIAEKNPLLMQIYADVTGCTMHVAGSAQACALGSAVSAAVRAGAHPDFPTAQRAMTRWKKIRYVPNPARRKAYDRLYAEYRRLHDGFGGLDRKADYSRVMKNLLALSHP
;
A
#
# COMPACT_ATOMS: atom_id res chain seq x y z
N TYR A 1 16.04 2.18 12.85
CA TYR A 1 14.78 1.57 13.28
C TYR A 1 14.76 1.30 14.80
N LEU A 2 15.65 0.48 15.35
CA LEU A 2 15.64 0.07 16.77
C LEU A 2 15.71 1.25 17.76
N LEU A 3 16.50 2.28 17.44
CA LEU A 3 16.54 3.51 18.25
C LEU A 3 15.22 4.30 18.14
N GLY A 4 14.68 4.41 16.92
CA GLY A 4 13.39 5.06 16.66
C GLY A 4 12.25 4.37 17.41
N LEU A 5 12.19 3.04 17.35
CA LEU A 5 11.26 2.20 18.09
C LEU A 5 11.31 2.50 19.61
N SER A 6 12.52 2.47 20.18
CA SER A 6 12.69 2.75 21.63
C SER A 6 12.23 4.15 22.01
N LYS A 7 12.57 5.16 21.21
CA LYS A 7 12.15 6.56 21.43
C LYS A 7 10.64 6.71 21.32
N SER A 8 10.01 6.09 20.31
CA SER A 8 8.58 6.15 20.07
C SER A 8 7.80 5.54 21.25
N VAL A 9 8.15 4.31 21.65
CA VAL A 9 7.48 3.63 22.76
C VAL A 9 7.66 4.39 24.07
N ARG A 10 8.88 4.81 24.41
CA ARG A 10 9.12 5.60 25.62
C ARG A 10 8.40 6.94 25.62
N GLY A 11 8.34 7.60 24.46
CA GLY A 11 7.58 8.85 24.29
C GLY A 11 6.08 8.64 24.49
N ALA A 12 5.52 7.57 23.93
CA ALA A 12 4.12 7.21 24.13
C ALA A 12 3.80 6.91 25.59
N LEU A 13 4.66 6.14 26.27
CA LEU A 13 4.52 5.86 27.72
C LEU A 13 4.62 7.13 28.57
N ALA A 14 5.55 8.03 28.24
CA ALA A 14 5.68 9.30 28.95
C ALA A 14 4.44 10.18 28.78
N ALA A 15 3.85 10.19 27.59
CA ALA A 15 2.58 10.88 27.32
C ALA A 15 1.41 10.22 28.08
N ALA A 16 1.30 8.90 28.05
CA ALA A 16 0.24 8.14 28.69
C ALA A 16 0.25 8.27 30.23
N ARG A 17 1.43 8.40 30.86
CA ARG A 17 1.57 8.62 32.30
C ARG A 17 0.90 9.91 32.82
N LYS A 18 0.59 10.86 31.92
CA LYS A 18 -0.19 12.06 32.24
C LYS A 18 -1.67 11.76 32.45
N THR A 19 -2.14 10.59 32.02
CA THR A 19 -3.51 10.14 32.21
C THR A 19 -3.63 9.50 33.60
N ARG A 20 -4.59 9.99 34.40
CA ARG A 20 -4.84 9.47 35.75
C ARG A 20 -5.13 7.96 35.69
N GLY A 21 -4.42 7.19 36.51
CA GLY A 21 -4.62 5.75 36.67
C GLY A 21 -3.89 4.89 35.61
N PHE A 22 -3.14 5.50 34.67
CA PHE A 22 -2.32 4.73 33.75
C PHE A 22 -1.02 4.24 34.40
N SER A 23 -0.72 2.97 34.17
CA SER A 23 0.59 2.35 34.49
C SER A 23 1.09 1.55 33.29
N PRO A 24 2.41 1.52 33.01
CA PRO A 24 2.98 0.65 31.97
C PRO A 24 2.63 -0.83 32.15
N SER A 25 2.33 -1.29 33.38
CA SER A 25 1.88 -2.65 33.67
C SER A 25 0.52 -3.01 33.03
N GLN A 26 -0.25 -2.00 32.59
CA GLN A 26 -1.52 -2.19 31.89
C GLN A 26 -1.35 -2.43 30.39
N VAL A 27 -0.13 -2.28 29.85
CA VAL A 27 0.15 -2.61 28.46
C VAL A 27 0.21 -4.12 28.32
N VAL A 28 -0.68 -4.69 27.51
CA VAL A 28 -0.87 -6.15 27.39
C VAL A 28 -0.29 -6.72 26.08
N GLY A 29 0.05 -5.88 25.11
CA GLY A 29 0.59 -6.33 23.84
C GLY A 29 1.22 -5.22 23.01
N ILE A 30 1.97 -5.64 21.98
CA ILE A 30 2.64 -4.77 21.02
C ILE A 30 2.22 -5.20 19.61
N GLY A 31 1.85 -4.24 18.75
CA GLY A 31 1.72 -4.42 17.31
C GLY A 31 2.78 -3.60 16.59
N VAL A 32 3.23 -4.10 15.44
CA VAL A 32 4.29 -3.47 14.62
C VAL A 32 3.82 -3.38 13.18
N ASP A 33 3.72 -2.16 12.66
CA ASP A 33 3.55 -1.90 11.24
C ASP A 33 4.83 -1.33 10.64
N THR A 34 5.08 -1.65 9.39
CA THR A 34 6.23 -1.17 8.64
C THR A 34 5.88 -0.85 7.20
N THR A 35 6.73 -0.06 6.55
CA THR A 35 6.67 0.02 5.08
C THR A 35 7.04 -1.34 4.47
N GLY A 36 6.53 -1.62 3.28
CA GLY A 36 6.78 -2.89 2.60
C GLY A 36 6.72 -2.85 1.06
N SER A 37 7.52 -3.63 0.37
CA SER A 37 8.53 -4.59 0.85
C SER A 37 9.81 -3.87 1.28
N SER A 38 10.28 -4.15 2.49
CA SER A 38 11.52 -3.56 3.03
C SER A 38 12.42 -4.68 3.58
N PRO A 39 12.95 -5.56 2.72
CA PRO A 39 13.79 -6.68 3.15
C PRO A 39 15.16 -6.20 3.62
N LEU A 40 15.74 -6.95 4.55
CA LEU A 40 17.10 -6.71 5.01
C LEU A 40 17.89 -8.03 5.12
N PRO A 41 19.22 -7.99 4.81
CA PRO A 41 20.10 -9.15 4.98
C PRO A 41 20.43 -9.35 6.46
N VAL A 42 20.35 -10.60 6.93
CA VAL A 42 20.69 -10.98 8.31
C VAL A 42 21.74 -12.07 8.36
N ASP A 43 22.48 -12.12 9.49
CA ASP A 43 23.43 -13.17 9.81
C ASP A 43 22.72 -14.40 10.41
N ARG A 44 23.49 -15.44 10.77
CA ARG A 44 22.97 -16.67 11.41
C ARG A 44 22.31 -16.45 12.77
N ARG A 45 22.54 -15.27 13.39
CA ARG A 45 21.96 -14.88 14.68
C ARG A 45 20.78 -13.93 14.52
N ASN A 46 20.18 -13.85 13.33
CA ASN A 46 19.10 -12.92 13.01
C ASN A 46 19.46 -11.44 13.22
N ARG A 47 20.73 -11.08 13.22
CA ARG A 47 21.18 -9.70 13.33
C ARG A 47 21.29 -9.10 11.93
N ALA A 48 20.73 -7.91 11.73
CA ALA A 48 20.90 -7.19 10.48
C ALA A 48 22.39 -6.93 10.20
N LEU A 49 22.86 -7.20 9.00
CA LEU A 49 24.28 -7.03 8.64
C LEU A 49 24.77 -5.61 8.91
N ALA A 50 23.93 -4.59 8.70
CA ALA A 50 24.26 -3.20 8.98
C ALA A 50 24.61 -2.89 10.45
N LEU A 51 24.30 -3.78 11.39
CA LEU A 51 24.69 -3.67 12.79
C LEU A 51 26.14 -4.11 13.05
N ASP A 52 26.76 -4.81 12.09
CA ASP A 52 28.17 -5.15 12.12
C ASP A 52 29.01 -3.95 11.62
N PRO A 53 30.05 -3.51 12.35
CA PRO A 53 30.93 -2.42 11.93
C PRO A 53 31.48 -2.57 10.51
N LYS A 54 31.75 -3.79 10.05
CA LYS A 54 32.24 -4.12 8.71
C LYS A 54 31.27 -3.67 7.62
N TRP A 55 29.97 -3.79 7.86
CA TRP A 55 28.92 -3.55 6.86
C TRP A 55 28.14 -2.25 7.09
N ARG A 56 28.38 -1.56 8.21
CA ARG A 56 27.57 -0.40 8.64
C ARG A 56 27.46 0.72 7.60
N LYS A 57 28.48 0.92 6.79
CA LYS A 57 28.54 1.97 5.75
C LYS A 57 28.11 1.47 4.37
N ASP A 58 27.90 0.17 4.21
CA ASP A 58 27.47 -0.41 2.93
C ASP A 58 25.95 -0.30 2.80
N LEU A 59 25.49 0.45 1.80
CA LEU A 59 24.06 0.67 1.58
C LEU A 59 23.31 -0.64 1.29
N ALA A 60 23.95 -1.59 0.61
CA ALA A 60 23.34 -2.88 0.30
C ALA A 60 23.12 -3.76 1.54
N ALA A 61 23.88 -3.51 2.63
CA ALA A 61 23.69 -4.19 3.91
C ALA A 61 22.58 -3.58 4.79
N GLN A 62 22.05 -2.43 4.39
CA GLN A 62 20.94 -1.78 5.07
C GLN A 62 19.59 -2.44 4.72
N CYS A 63 18.52 -1.95 5.32
CA CYS A 63 17.16 -2.28 4.93
C CYS A 63 16.84 -1.65 3.57
N TRP A 64 16.45 -2.44 2.59
CA TRP A 64 16.08 -1.98 1.25
C TRP A 64 14.68 -1.38 1.28
N LEU A 65 14.59 -0.06 1.11
CA LEU A 65 13.33 0.66 1.29
C LEU A 65 12.27 0.24 0.27
N TRP A 66 11.00 0.31 0.66
CA TRP A 66 9.85 -0.01 -0.20
C TRP A 66 9.88 0.73 -1.56
N LYS A 67 10.32 2.00 -1.58
CA LYS A 67 10.40 2.85 -2.77
C LYS A 67 11.69 2.69 -3.58
N ASP A 68 12.52 1.68 -3.30
CA ASP A 68 13.72 1.40 -4.07
C ASP A 68 13.35 0.70 -5.37
N HIS A 69 13.62 1.37 -6.49
CA HIS A 69 13.35 0.89 -7.84
C HIS A 69 14.61 0.43 -8.59
N THR A 70 15.77 0.37 -7.93
CA THR A 70 17.04 0.03 -8.60
C THR A 70 17.02 -1.36 -9.25
N GLY A 71 16.26 -2.30 -8.70
CA GLY A 71 16.07 -3.67 -9.21
C GLY A 71 15.08 -3.81 -10.38
N TRP A 72 14.86 -2.78 -11.18
CA TRP A 72 13.86 -2.81 -12.26
C TRP A 72 14.18 -3.83 -13.38
N ARG A 73 15.48 -4.05 -13.67
CA ARG A 73 15.91 -5.05 -14.66
C ARG A 73 15.64 -6.47 -14.17
N GLU A 74 15.91 -6.72 -12.90
CA GLU A 74 15.62 -7.98 -12.23
C GLU A 74 14.10 -8.24 -12.21
N ALA A 75 13.30 -7.24 -11.90
CA ALA A 75 11.83 -7.31 -11.92
C ALA A 75 11.30 -7.69 -13.31
N ALA A 76 11.79 -7.04 -14.37
CA ALA A 76 11.41 -7.35 -15.74
C ALA A 76 11.75 -8.81 -16.13
N ARG A 77 12.95 -9.30 -15.73
CA ARG A 77 13.36 -10.68 -16.00
C ARG A 77 12.55 -11.70 -15.18
N ILE A 78 12.23 -11.40 -13.91
CA ILE A 78 11.35 -12.23 -13.08
C ILE A 78 9.97 -12.34 -13.74
N THR A 79 9.40 -11.21 -14.18
CA THR A 79 8.10 -11.16 -14.87
C THR A 79 8.13 -12.01 -16.13
N ALA A 80 9.11 -11.83 -17.01
CA ALA A 80 9.21 -12.56 -18.26
C ALA A 80 9.40 -14.09 -18.05
N LEU A 81 10.21 -14.46 -17.06
CA LEU A 81 10.42 -15.87 -16.72
C LEU A 81 9.16 -16.50 -16.11
N ALA A 82 8.49 -15.78 -15.18
CA ALA A 82 7.26 -16.26 -14.55
C ALA A 82 6.15 -16.41 -15.59
N ALA A 83 5.92 -15.41 -16.45
CA ALA A 83 4.91 -15.49 -17.51
C ALA A 83 5.10 -16.73 -18.41
N ARG A 84 6.35 -17.15 -18.63
CA ARG A 84 6.65 -18.32 -19.49
C ARG A 84 6.58 -19.67 -18.76
N HIS A 85 6.94 -19.74 -17.48
CA HIS A 85 7.17 -21.00 -16.79
C HIS A 85 6.34 -21.23 -15.53
N ARG A 86 5.85 -20.13 -14.90
CA ARG A 86 5.10 -20.13 -13.66
C ARG A 86 4.13 -18.94 -13.63
N PRO A 87 3.18 -18.84 -14.56
CA PRO A 87 2.26 -17.68 -14.64
C PRO A 87 1.47 -17.49 -13.33
N GLU A 88 1.22 -18.56 -12.58
CA GLU A 88 0.57 -18.51 -11.27
C GLU A 88 1.31 -17.65 -10.25
N TYR A 89 2.65 -17.52 -10.33
CA TYR A 89 3.43 -16.70 -9.40
C TYR A 89 3.16 -15.21 -9.52
N ILE A 90 2.79 -14.75 -10.71
CA ILE A 90 2.51 -13.33 -10.97
C ILE A 90 1.02 -13.03 -11.17
N ALA A 91 0.17 -14.03 -11.32
CA ALA A 91 -1.27 -13.84 -11.48
C ALA A 91 -1.90 -13.10 -10.30
N LYS A 92 -1.42 -13.37 -9.07
CA LYS A 92 -1.91 -12.72 -7.84
C LYS A 92 -1.38 -11.29 -7.63
N CYS A 93 -0.49 -10.82 -8.47
CA CYS A 93 0.09 -9.48 -8.41
C CYS A 93 -0.04 -8.71 -9.73
N GLY A 94 -1.12 -8.94 -10.46
CA GLY A 94 -1.48 -8.19 -11.67
C GLY A 94 -0.68 -8.56 -12.91
N ASN A 95 -0.08 -9.75 -12.94
CA ASN A 95 0.75 -10.29 -14.02
C ASN A 95 2.10 -9.58 -14.24
N THR A 96 2.54 -8.78 -13.27
CA THR A 96 3.84 -8.09 -13.33
C THR A 96 4.49 -8.09 -11.95
N TYR A 97 5.77 -8.45 -11.88
CA TYR A 97 6.55 -8.38 -10.65
C TYR A 97 7.26 -7.03 -10.55
N SER A 98 7.11 -6.33 -9.43
CA SER A 98 7.64 -4.97 -9.26
C SER A 98 9.10 -4.96 -8.80
N SER A 99 9.82 -3.90 -9.20
CA SER A 99 11.15 -3.57 -8.65
C SER A 99 11.13 -3.26 -7.15
N GLU A 100 9.98 -2.82 -6.62
CA GLU A 100 9.80 -2.53 -5.20
C GLU A 100 9.77 -3.79 -4.32
N TRP A 101 9.71 -5.00 -4.90
CA TRP A 101 9.38 -6.21 -4.18
C TRP A 101 10.59 -7.10 -3.88
N TRP A 102 10.39 -8.01 -2.97
CA TRP A 102 11.33 -8.93 -2.34
C TRP A 102 12.42 -9.50 -3.25
N TRP A 103 12.04 -10.28 -4.27
CA TRP A 103 13.00 -10.99 -5.12
C TRP A 103 13.80 -10.06 -6.03
N SER A 104 13.19 -8.97 -6.49
CA SER A 104 13.89 -7.98 -7.31
C SER A 104 15.05 -7.35 -6.54
N LYS A 105 14.82 -6.97 -5.28
CA LYS A 105 15.83 -6.35 -4.42
C LYS A 105 16.93 -7.32 -4.03
N ILE A 106 16.56 -8.54 -3.65
CA ILE A 106 17.55 -9.57 -3.27
C ILE A 106 18.43 -9.94 -4.46
N TRP A 107 17.83 -10.12 -5.64
CA TRP A 107 18.61 -10.42 -6.84
C TRP A 107 19.44 -9.23 -7.30
N HIS A 108 18.94 -8.02 -7.17
CA HIS A 108 19.72 -6.80 -7.43
C HIS A 108 20.92 -6.69 -6.48
N CYS A 109 20.75 -7.00 -5.19
CA CYS A 109 21.87 -7.09 -4.24
C CYS A 109 22.90 -8.14 -4.68
N LEU A 110 22.48 -9.30 -5.12
CA LEU A 110 23.40 -10.33 -5.65
C LEU A 110 24.22 -9.79 -6.84
N ASN A 111 23.59 -9.06 -7.75
CA ASN A 111 24.23 -8.56 -8.97
C ASN A 111 25.17 -7.36 -8.71
N THR A 112 24.81 -6.48 -7.77
CA THR A 112 25.52 -5.20 -7.56
C THR A 112 26.41 -5.19 -6.32
N ALA A 113 26.08 -6.00 -5.31
CA ALA A 113 26.81 -6.12 -4.04
C ALA A 113 27.02 -7.59 -3.63
N PRO A 114 27.68 -8.43 -4.46
CA PRO A 114 27.79 -9.87 -4.24
C PRO A 114 28.46 -10.25 -2.91
N LYS A 115 29.33 -9.39 -2.37
CA LYS A 115 29.95 -9.60 -1.05
C LYS A 115 28.93 -9.48 0.09
N VAL A 116 28.00 -8.54 0.01
CA VAL A 116 26.90 -8.40 0.98
C VAL A 116 25.95 -9.59 0.87
N PHE A 117 25.56 -9.96 -0.34
CA PHE A 117 24.71 -11.13 -0.56
C PHE A 117 25.34 -12.42 0.01
N ALA A 118 26.65 -12.61 -0.21
CA ALA A 118 27.38 -13.78 0.31
C ALA A 118 27.51 -13.78 1.85
N ALA A 119 27.58 -12.59 2.47
CA ALA A 119 27.62 -12.45 3.93
C ALA A 119 26.25 -12.66 4.57
N ALA A 120 25.17 -12.43 3.85
CA ALA A 120 23.81 -12.66 4.30
C ALA A 120 23.56 -14.17 4.44
N TYR A 121 23.25 -14.62 5.65
CA TYR A 121 22.78 -15.99 5.86
C TYR A 121 21.35 -16.14 5.37
N SER A 122 20.51 -15.16 5.66
CA SER A 122 19.10 -15.13 5.25
C SER A 122 18.65 -13.69 4.98
N TRP A 123 17.42 -13.56 4.49
CA TRP A 123 16.75 -12.28 4.31
C TRP A 123 15.45 -12.27 5.09
N VAL A 124 15.12 -11.15 5.71
CA VAL A 124 13.91 -10.98 6.53
C VAL A 124 13.22 -9.68 6.14
N GLU A 125 11.90 -9.72 5.98
CA GLU A 125 11.11 -8.49 5.81
C GLU A 125 11.12 -7.68 7.11
N LEU A 126 11.18 -6.36 7.03
CA LEU A 126 11.23 -5.49 8.22
C LEU A 126 10.04 -5.72 9.15
N ALA A 127 8.85 -5.98 8.57
CA ALA A 127 7.63 -6.32 9.30
C ALA A 127 7.78 -7.57 10.17
N ASP A 128 8.58 -8.55 9.72
CA ASP A 128 8.86 -9.78 10.49
C ASP A 128 10.06 -9.60 11.41
N TRP A 129 11.06 -8.82 10.97
CA TRP A 129 12.32 -8.67 11.70
C TRP A 129 12.16 -7.89 13.01
N ILE A 130 11.42 -6.77 13.00
CA ILE A 130 11.21 -5.98 14.23
C ILE A 130 10.51 -6.80 15.32
N PRO A 131 9.38 -7.50 15.06
CA PRO A 131 8.77 -8.39 16.04
C PRO A 131 9.71 -9.48 16.53
N SER A 132 10.52 -10.08 15.65
CA SER A 132 11.47 -11.12 16.02
C SER A 132 12.58 -10.62 16.95
N VAL A 133 13.07 -9.41 16.74
CA VAL A 133 14.05 -8.74 17.62
C VAL A 133 13.43 -8.47 19.00
N LEU A 134 12.20 -7.98 19.04
CA LEU A 134 11.48 -7.75 20.29
C LEU A 134 11.22 -9.06 21.06
N ALA A 135 11.04 -10.16 20.36
CA ALA A 135 10.86 -11.50 20.93
C ALA A 135 12.19 -12.18 21.30
N GLY A 136 13.34 -11.59 20.98
CA GLY A 136 14.65 -12.20 21.26
C GLY A 136 14.96 -13.42 20.39
N VAL A 137 14.40 -13.50 19.18
CA VAL A 137 14.63 -14.64 18.25
C VAL A 137 16.09 -14.62 17.75
N ALA A 138 16.82 -15.66 18.09
CA ALA A 138 18.26 -15.76 17.89
C ALA A 138 18.69 -16.40 16.56
N ALA A 139 17.76 -16.83 15.70
CA ALA A 139 18.06 -17.39 14.38
C ALA A 139 16.95 -17.08 13.38
N PRO A 140 17.26 -16.86 12.09
CA PRO A 140 16.26 -16.52 11.07
C PRO A 140 15.17 -17.59 10.87
N GLU A 141 15.46 -18.83 11.17
CA GLU A 141 14.54 -19.98 11.10
C GLU A 141 13.42 -19.87 12.14
N GLY A 142 13.68 -19.22 13.26
CA GLY A 142 12.69 -18.98 14.34
C GLY A 142 11.81 -17.76 14.11
N VAL A 143 12.03 -16.98 13.05
CA VAL A 143 11.24 -15.79 12.76
C VAL A 143 9.87 -16.19 12.22
N VAL A 144 8.81 -15.80 12.90
CA VAL A 144 7.44 -15.94 12.40
C VAL A 144 7.24 -14.99 11.23
N ARG A 145 6.90 -15.54 10.07
CA ARG A 145 6.75 -14.77 8.82
C ARG A 145 5.29 -14.43 8.56
N GLY A 146 5.03 -13.16 8.28
CA GLY A 146 3.69 -12.69 7.98
C GLY A 146 3.25 -12.98 6.56
N ILE A 147 2.02 -13.49 6.40
CA ILE A 147 1.42 -13.72 5.07
C ILE A 147 1.26 -12.42 4.29
N CYS A 148 1.12 -11.30 4.97
CA CYS A 148 1.06 -9.98 4.37
C CYS A 148 2.29 -9.73 3.46
N ALA A 149 3.49 -9.80 4.01
CA ALA A 149 4.72 -9.60 3.25
C ALA A 149 4.99 -10.75 2.27
N ALA A 150 4.81 -11.98 2.71
CA ALA A 150 5.07 -13.17 1.92
C ALA A 150 4.20 -13.24 0.66
N GLY A 151 2.89 -13.09 0.82
CA GLY A 151 1.92 -13.22 -0.28
C GLY A 151 1.95 -12.03 -1.24
N HIS A 152 1.97 -10.80 -0.70
CA HIS A 152 1.94 -9.61 -1.57
C HIS A 152 3.27 -9.32 -2.27
N LYS A 153 4.42 -9.69 -1.68
CA LYS A 153 5.72 -9.22 -2.20
C LYS A 153 6.72 -10.33 -2.53
N ALA A 154 6.57 -11.55 -1.96
CA ALA A 154 7.55 -12.64 -2.16
C ALA A 154 7.04 -13.79 -3.04
N MET A 155 5.91 -13.62 -3.73
CA MET A 155 5.27 -14.68 -4.53
C MET A 155 5.00 -15.96 -3.72
N TYR A 156 4.59 -15.78 -2.45
CA TYR A 156 4.21 -16.90 -1.60
C TYR A 156 2.72 -17.22 -1.77
N ALA A 157 2.40 -18.51 -1.92
CA ALA A 157 1.06 -19.01 -1.70
C ALA A 157 1.09 -20.49 -1.34
N ASP A 158 0.14 -20.93 -0.49
CA ASP A 158 0.00 -22.33 -0.11
C ASP A 158 -0.36 -23.21 -1.33
N ALA A 159 -1.02 -22.63 -2.34
CA ALA A 159 -1.43 -23.33 -3.56
C ALA A 159 -0.26 -23.94 -4.37
N TRP A 160 0.95 -23.39 -4.23
CA TRP A 160 2.16 -23.95 -4.83
C TRP A 160 3.24 -24.31 -3.83
N GLY A 161 2.87 -24.50 -2.55
CA GLY A 161 3.76 -24.99 -1.50
C GLY A 161 4.68 -23.91 -0.90
N GLY A 162 4.31 -22.64 -0.95
CA GLY A 162 5.03 -21.56 -0.28
C GLY A 162 5.71 -20.57 -1.23
N LEU A 163 6.97 -20.22 -0.98
CA LEU A 163 7.78 -19.37 -1.84
C LEU A 163 8.09 -20.07 -3.18
N PRO A 164 8.50 -19.30 -4.23
CA PRO A 164 8.90 -19.88 -5.53
C PRO A 164 9.85 -21.07 -5.39
N ASP A 165 9.63 -22.07 -6.24
CA ASP A 165 10.44 -23.30 -6.23
C ASP A 165 11.89 -23.05 -6.69
N LYS A 166 12.80 -23.98 -6.29
CA LYS A 166 14.23 -23.90 -6.62
C LYS A 166 14.49 -24.01 -8.12
N THR A 167 13.62 -24.71 -8.87
CA THR A 167 13.74 -24.84 -10.32
C THR A 167 13.50 -23.50 -11.00
N PHE A 168 12.49 -22.76 -10.56
CA PHE A 168 12.24 -21.39 -11.06
C PHE A 168 13.37 -20.44 -10.67
N LEU A 169 13.77 -20.43 -9.39
CA LEU A 169 14.82 -19.55 -8.89
C LEU A 169 16.19 -19.82 -9.55
N SER A 170 16.53 -21.10 -9.84
CA SER A 170 17.78 -21.45 -10.52
C SER A 170 17.86 -20.94 -11.96
N LYS A 171 16.71 -20.76 -12.63
CA LYS A 171 16.65 -20.13 -13.97
C LYS A 171 16.93 -18.64 -13.92
N LEU A 172 16.72 -17.99 -12.79
CA LEU A 172 17.14 -16.59 -12.55
C LEU A 172 18.63 -16.54 -12.19
N ASP A 173 18.99 -17.22 -11.09
CA ASP A 173 20.37 -17.42 -10.63
C ASP A 173 20.45 -18.61 -9.67
N PRO A 174 21.44 -19.53 -9.81
CA PRO A 174 21.62 -20.67 -8.90
C PRO A 174 21.79 -20.28 -7.43
N LYS A 175 22.34 -19.08 -7.16
CA LYS A 175 22.51 -18.58 -5.78
C LYS A 175 21.19 -18.19 -5.13
N LEU A 176 20.18 -17.79 -5.91
CA LEU A 176 18.81 -17.56 -5.40
C LEU A 176 18.16 -18.89 -5.01
N ALA A 177 18.37 -19.93 -5.82
CA ALA A 177 17.90 -21.27 -5.48
C ALA A 177 18.57 -21.82 -4.20
N ALA A 178 19.86 -21.55 -4.00
CA ALA A 178 20.57 -21.91 -2.76
C ALA A 178 20.09 -21.07 -1.56
N LEU A 179 19.76 -19.80 -1.76
CA LEU A 179 19.18 -18.96 -0.71
C LEU A 179 17.83 -19.50 -0.24
N ARG A 180 17.02 -20.10 -1.13
CA ARG A 180 15.69 -20.64 -0.81
C ARG A 180 15.69 -21.60 0.39
N ASP A 181 16.77 -22.36 0.59
CA ASP A 181 16.93 -23.33 1.71
C ASP A 181 17.13 -22.63 3.07
N ARG A 182 17.43 -21.35 3.07
CA ARG A 182 17.65 -20.52 4.27
C ARG A 182 16.52 -19.50 4.50
N LEU A 183 15.45 -19.63 3.72
CA LEU A 183 14.21 -18.87 3.88
C LEU A 183 13.14 -19.75 4.55
N TYR A 184 11.97 -19.19 4.71
CA TYR A 184 10.86 -19.88 5.38
C TYR A 184 10.06 -20.80 4.45
N ALA A 185 9.46 -21.83 5.05
CA ALA A 185 8.51 -22.72 4.37
C ALA A 185 7.06 -22.25 4.52
N LYS A 186 6.73 -21.60 5.66
CA LYS A 186 5.35 -21.20 6.00
C LYS A 186 5.28 -19.75 6.40
N ALA A 187 4.19 -19.07 5.96
CA ALA A 187 3.80 -17.75 6.42
C ALA A 187 2.47 -17.84 7.19
N HIS A 188 2.21 -16.87 8.05
CA HIS A 188 1.11 -16.86 9.01
C HIS A 188 0.28 -15.60 8.91
N ASP A 189 -1.02 -15.69 9.14
CA ASP A 189 -1.94 -14.55 9.20
C ASP A 189 -1.88 -13.84 10.56
N ALA A 190 -2.58 -12.72 10.67
CA ALA A 190 -2.67 -11.91 11.91
C ALA A 190 -3.31 -12.66 13.09
N GLY A 191 -3.82 -13.87 12.87
CA GLY A 191 -4.26 -14.79 13.91
C GLY A 191 -3.12 -15.41 14.71
N THR A 192 -1.86 -15.36 14.24
CA THR A 192 -0.68 -15.94 14.86
C THR A 192 0.13 -14.85 15.58
N PRO A 193 0.56 -15.03 16.84
CA PRO A 193 1.49 -14.11 17.49
C PRO A 193 2.90 -14.28 16.92
N ALA A 194 3.66 -13.18 16.82
CA ALA A 194 5.08 -13.24 16.46
C ALA A 194 5.98 -13.70 17.60
N GLY A 195 5.50 -13.61 18.84
CA GLY A 195 6.24 -14.01 20.03
C GLY A 195 5.78 -13.27 21.27
N ARG A 196 6.66 -13.24 22.27
CA ARG A 196 6.50 -12.49 23.53
C ARG A 196 7.69 -11.59 23.77
N LEU A 197 7.47 -10.43 24.37
CA LEU A 197 8.51 -9.44 24.64
C LEU A 197 9.58 -10.03 25.55
N CYS A 198 10.82 -10.08 25.07
CA CYS A 198 11.94 -10.64 25.83
C CYS A 198 12.43 -9.68 26.93
N PRO A 199 13.15 -10.16 27.98
CA PRO A 199 13.62 -9.36 29.11
C PRO A 199 14.43 -8.13 28.69
N GLU A 200 15.34 -8.27 27.74
CA GLU A 200 16.17 -7.18 27.23
C GLU A 200 15.32 -6.01 26.70
N TRP A 201 14.37 -6.33 25.83
CA TRP A 201 13.52 -5.31 25.23
C TRP A 201 12.46 -4.78 26.20
N ALA A 202 11.96 -5.61 27.12
CA ALA A 202 11.07 -5.17 28.20
C ALA A 202 11.73 -4.06 29.03
N SER A 203 12.94 -4.30 29.50
CA SER A 203 13.76 -3.30 30.21
C SER A 203 14.02 -2.06 29.37
N ARG A 204 14.44 -2.24 28.12
CA ARG A 204 14.77 -1.15 27.20
C ARG A 204 13.57 -0.26 26.89
N LEU A 205 12.37 -0.82 26.76
CA LEU A 205 11.14 -0.09 26.45
C LEU A 205 10.44 0.45 27.71
N GLY A 206 10.66 -0.15 28.86
CA GLY A 206 9.95 0.14 30.10
C GLY A 206 8.54 -0.47 30.13
N LEU A 207 8.41 -1.66 29.59
CA LEU A 207 7.18 -2.46 29.47
C LEU A 207 7.31 -3.77 30.27
N PRO A 208 6.18 -4.43 30.62
CA PRO A 208 6.23 -5.75 31.22
C PRO A 208 6.86 -6.77 30.28
N GLU A 209 7.66 -7.68 30.84
CA GLU A 209 8.16 -8.85 30.13
C GLU A 209 7.02 -9.80 29.78
N GLY A 210 7.17 -10.55 28.67
CA GLY A 210 6.25 -11.60 28.28
C GLY A 210 4.93 -11.14 27.67
N ILE A 211 4.69 -9.83 27.51
CA ILE A 211 3.50 -9.35 26.78
C ILE A 211 3.56 -9.83 25.33
N VAL A 212 2.39 -10.09 24.75
CA VAL A 212 2.31 -10.65 23.40
C VAL A 212 2.75 -9.64 22.35
N ILE A 213 3.46 -10.12 21.33
CA ILE A 213 3.79 -9.36 20.12
C ILE A 213 2.93 -9.91 19.00
N ALA A 214 2.08 -9.07 18.41
CA ALA A 214 1.34 -9.43 17.21
C ALA A 214 2.28 -9.59 16.03
N ILE A 215 1.90 -10.40 15.04
CA ILE A 215 2.64 -10.51 13.79
C ILE A 215 2.73 -9.14 13.12
N GLY A 216 3.86 -8.83 12.48
CA GLY A 216 4.00 -7.57 11.78
C GLY A 216 3.30 -7.58 10.43
N GLU A 217 2.73 -6.45 10.05
CA GLU A 217 2.15 -6.23 8.73
C GLU A 217 2.64 -4.93 8.11
N PHE A 218 2.30 -4.71 6.85
CA PHE A 218 2.54 -3.42 6.22
C PHE A 218 1.63 -2.35 6.80
N ASP A 219 2.13 -1.12 6.84
CA ASP A 219 1.44 0.04 7.39
C ASP A 219 0.03 0.21 6.80
N VAL A 220 -0.13 0.02 5.48
CA VAL A 220 -1.42 0.14 4.81
C VAL A 220 -2.41 -0.98 5.19
N HIS A 221 -1.93 -2.20 5.46
CA HIS A 221 -2.77 -3.32 5.88
C HIS A 221 -3.28 -3.13 7.31
N TYR A 222 -2.39 -2.77 8.22
CA TYR A 222 -2.82 -2.35 9.56
C TYR A 222 -3.64 -1.06 9.50
N GLY A 223 -3.32 -0.14 8.59
CA GLY A 223 -4.16 1.03 8.31
C GLY A 223 -5.59 0.67 7.93
N ALA A 224 -5.76 -0.37 7.13
CA ALA A 224 -7.08 -0.89 6.78
C ALA A 224 -7.83 -1.43 8.03
N ILE A 225 -7.16 -2.18 8.89
CA ILE A 225 -7.73 -2.65 10.17
C ILE A 225 -8.11 -1.47 11.06
N GLY A 226 -7.23 -0.47 11.19
CA GLY A 226 -7.47 0.73 11.99
C GLY A 226 -8.57 1.65 11.43
N CYS A 227 -8.89 1.53 10.16
CA CYS A 227 -10.05 2.17 9.52
C CYS A 227 -11.35 1.35 9.66
N GLY A 228 -11.30 0.16 10.27
CA GLY A 228 -12.47 -0.70 10.43
C GLY A 228 -12.86 -1.41 9.14
N VAL A 229 -11.88 -1.94 8.38
CA VAL A 229 -12.15 -2.69 7.14
C VAL A 229 -13.00 -3.92 7.41
N THR A 230 -14.02 -4.10 6.58
CA THR A 230 -14.89 -5.28 6.55
C THR A 230 -15.26 -5.59 5.11
N GLU A 231 -15.82 -6.75 4.82
CA GLU A 231 -16.39 -7.02 3.49
C GLU A 231 -17.37 -5.91 3.09
N GLY A 232 -17.31 -5.44 1.87
CA GLY A 232 -18.07 -4.29 1.37
C GLY A 232 -17.38 -2.93 1.57
N THR A 233 -16.25 -2.88 2.25
CA THR A 233 -15.49 -1.64 2.51
C THR A 233 -14.19 -1.63 1.74
N LEU A 234 -13.96 -0.57 0.95
CA LEU A 234 -12.64 -0.23 0.44
C LEU A 234 -12.00 0.80 1.38
N VAL A 235 -10.86 0.50 1.95
CA VAL A 235 -10.03 1.49 2.65
C VAL A 235 -9.05 2.09 1.68
N LYS A 236 -9.05 3.42 1.56
CA LYS A 236 -8.17 4.17 0.66
C LYS A 236 -7.30 5.12 1.48
N VAL A 237 -6.02 4.80 1.58
CA VAL A 237 -5.03 5.67 2.23
C VAL A 237 -4.51 6.64 1.19
N ILE A 238 -4.78 7.95 1.37
CA ILE A 238 -4.45 9.01 0.41
C ILE A 238 -3.31 9.86 0.97
N GLY A 239 -2.12 9.68 0.40
CA GLY A 239 -0.90 10.43 0.67
C GLY A 239 -0.26 10.95 -0.62
N THR A 240 1.06 10.81 -0.76
CA THR A 240 1.81 11.07 -1.99
C THR A 240 1.31 10.21 -3.14
N SER A 241 1.05 8.94 -2.86
CA SER A 241 0.34 7.95 -3.68
C SER A 241 -0.92 7.49 -2.95
N THR A 242 -1.64 6.49 -3.49
CA THR A 242 -2.66 5.79 -2.71
C THR A 242 -2.34 4.31 -2.56
N CYS A 243 -2.78 3.76 -1.45
CA CYS A 243 -2.92 2.34 -1.30
C CYS A 243 -4.37 2.02 -0.92
N ASP A 244 -4.97 1.10 -1.64
CA ASP A 244 -6.36 0.71 -1.56
C ASP A 244 -6.43 -0.73 -1.06
N CYS A 245 -7.08 -0.94 0.08
CA CYS A 245 -7.21 -2.25 0.70
C CYS A 245 -8.68 -2.66 0.84
N ALA A 246 -8.99 -3.88 0.46
CA ALA A 246 -10.29 -4.50 0.69
C ALA A 246 -10.11 -5.91 1.23
N VAL A 247 -11.15 -6.42 1.88
CA VAL A 247 -11.19 -7.81 2.32
C VAL A 247 -12.45 -8.48 1.81
N VAL A 248 -12.33 -9.76 1.47
CA VAL A 248 -13.43 -10.60 1.06
C VAL A 248 -13.36 -11.89 1.87
N SER A 249 -14.48 -12.42 2.29
CA SER A 249 -14.54 -13.70 3.02
C SER A 249 -13.78 -14.79 2.26
N ALA A 250 -12.90 -15.55 2.92
CA ALA A 250 -12.19 -16.68 2.33
C ALA A 250 -13.12 -17.80 1.82
N ARG A 251 -14.41 -17.77 2.21
CA ARG A 251 -15.45 -18.69 1.68
C ARG A 251 -15.90 -18.33 0.26
N ARG A 252 -15.62 -17.10 -0.20
CA ARG A 252 -15.90 -16.68 -1.57
C ARG A 252 -14.77 -17.12 -2.48
N ARG A 253 -15.11 -17.56 -3.68
CA ARG A 253 -14.12 -17.79 -4.74
C ARG A 253 -13.98 -16.50 -5.53
N ILE A 254 -12.83 -15.84 -5.37
CA ILE A 254 -12.46 -14.69 -6.20
C ILE A 254 -11.34 -15.16 -7.13
N PRO A 255 -11.48 -14.96 -8.45
CA PRO A 255 -10.39 -15.26 -9.39
C PRO A 255 -9.24 -14.27 -9.21
N ASP A 256 -8.10 -14.58 -9.78
CA ASP A 256 -7.02 -13.59 -9.94
C ASP A 256 -7.51 -12.46 -10.84
N ILE A 257 -7.32 -11.23 -10.40
CA ILE A 257 -7.87 -10.04 -11.08
C ILE A 257 -6.73 -9.35 -11.84
N PRO A 258 -6.77 -9.33 -13.19
CA PRO A 258 -5.75 -8.67 -13.98
C PRO A 258 -5.58 -7.19 -13.58
N GLY A 259 -4.34 -6.79 -13.35
CA GLY A 259 -3.99 -5.43 -12.97
C GLY A 259 -4.17 -5.07 -11.49
N ILE A 260 -4.59 -6.00 -10.64
CA ILE A 260 -4.63 -5.82 -9.18
C ILE A 260 -3.34 -6.37 -8.57
N CYS A 261 -2.62 -5.51 -7.83
CA CYS A 261 -1.26 -5.79 -7.40
C CYS A 261 -1.12 -6.74 -6.20
N GLY A 262 -2.23 -7.16 -5.58
CA GLY A 262 -2.19 -8.14 -4.50
C GLY A 262 -3.54 -8.77 -4.21
N ILE A 263 -3.60 -10.11 -4.25
CA ILE A 263 -4.78 -10.92 -3.88
C ILE A 263 -4.26 -12.08 -3.04
N VAL A 264 -4.35 -11.96 -1.71
CA VAL A 264 -3.66 -12.87 -0.80
C VAL A 264 -4.60 -13.42 0.27
N PRO A 265 -4.87 -14.74 0.26
CA PRO A 265 -5.61 -15.40 1.34
C PRO A 265 -4.91 -15.21 2.70
N GLY A 266 -5.66 -14.82 3.71
CA GLY A 266 -5.17 -14.59 5.08
C GLY A 266 -4.54 -13.21 5.33
N ALA A 267 -4.26 -12.40 4.30
CA ALA A 267 -3.74 -11.06 4.50
C ALA A 267 -4.80 -10.09 5.00
N ILE A 268 -4.38 -9.05 5.72
CA ILE A 268 -5.17 -8.01 6.38
C ILE A 268 -5.96 -8.59 7.56
N LEU A 269 -6.94 -9.46 7.31
CA LEU A 269 -7.75 -10.08 8.35
C LEU A 269 -7.72 -11.61 8.22
N PRO A 270 -7.55 -12.34 9.34
CA PRO A 270 -7.67 -13.80 9.34
C PRO A 270 -9.04 -14.24 8.79
N GLY A 271 -9.04 -15.34 8.03
CA GLY A 271 -10.25 -15.87 7.40
C GLY A 271 -10.78 -15.06 6.21
N SER A 272 -10.00 -14.10 5.73
CA SER A 272 -10.32 -13.28 4.56
C SER A 272 -9.29 -13.44 3.45
N ILE A 273 -9.64 -12.99 2.25
CA ILE A 273 -8.70 -12.71 1.17
C ILE A 273 -8.44 -11.21 1.22
N GLY A 274 -7.21 -10.81 1.49
CA GLY A 274 -6.77 -9.41 1.42
C GLY A 274 -6.47 -9.01 -0.02
N ILE A 275 -6.98 -7.84 -0.41
CA ILE A 275 -6.80 -7.27 -1.75
C ILE A 275 -6.07 -5.94 -1.60
N GLU A 276 -5.00 -5.76 -2.37
CA GLU A 276 -4.21 -4.52 -2.45
C GLU A 276 -4.24 -3.97 -3.86
N ALA A 277 -4.55 -2.68 -3.98
CA ALA A 277 -4.50 -1.90 -5.21
C ALA A 277 -3.96 -0.49 -4.88
N GLY A 278 -3.88 0.39 -5.86
CA GLY A 278 -3.53 1.79 -5.59
C GLY A 278 -3.02 2.55 -6.81
N GLN A 279 -2.87 3.86 -6.63
CA GLN A 279 -2.37 4.79 -7.66
C GLN A 279 -0.95 5.21 -7.31
N SER A 280 -0.06 5.24 -8.30
CA SER A 280 1.37 5.55 -8.13
C SER A 280 1.61 6.99 -7.66
N ALA A 281 0.73 7.92 -8.01
CA ALA A 281 0.81 9.31 -7.59
C ALA A 281 -0.60 9.89 -7.40
N VAL A 282 -0.79 10.67 -6.34
CA VAL A 282 -1.99 11.48 -6.06
C VAL A 282 -1.53 12.81 -5.47
N GLY A 283 -1.11 12.86 -4.21
CA GLY A 283 -0.60 14.08 -3.58
C GLY A 283 0.63 14.63 -4.29
N ASP A 284 1.49 13.77 -4.82
CA ASP A 284 2.66 14.17 -5.58
C ASP A 284 2.30 14.90 -6.88
N ILE A 285 1.17 14.57 -7.53
CA ILE A 285 0.67 15.31 -8.71
C ILE A 285 0.31 16.73 -8.32
N PHE A 286 -0.38 16.91 -7.20
CA PHE A 286 -0.77 18.25 -6.72
C PHE A 286 0.43 19.06 -6.29
N LYS A 287 1.38 18.42 -5.60
CA LYS A 287 2.65 19.03 -5.21
C LYS A 287 3.46 19.44 -6.44
N TRP A 288 3.62 18.54 -7.40
CA TRP A 288 4.30 18.83 -8.67
C TRP A 288 3.69 20.06 -9.38
N TRP A 289 2.36 20.12 -9.46
CA TRP A 289 1.69 21.25 -10.11
C TRP A 289 1.90 22.56 -9.34
N VAL A 290 1.65 22.54 -8.03
CA VAL A 290 1.67 23.78 -7.22
C VAL A 290 3.10 24.25 -6.97
N GLU A 291 3.98 23.38 -6.52
CA GLU A 291 5.34 23.74 -6.17
C GLU A 291 6.28 23.73 -7.38
N GLY A 292 6.24 22.67 -8.19
CA GLY A 292 7.15 22.48 -9.32
C GLY A 292 6.84 23.35 -10.53
N ILE A 293 5.56 23.48 -10.90
CA ILE A 293 5.16 24.24 -12.11
C ILE A 293 4.75 25.68 -11.77
N CYS A 294 3.93 25.87 -10.73
CA CYS A 294 3.44 27.19 -10.39
C CYS A 294 4.36 28.00 -9.46
N GLY A 295 5.39 27.36 -8.89
CA GLY A 295 6.37 28.03 -8.02
C GLY A 295 5.81 28.49 -6.67
N GLY A 296 4.74 27.85 -6.17
CA GLY A 296 4.09 28.20 -4.91
C GLY A 296 4.32 27.17 -3.79
N GLY A 297 3.60 27.31 -2.68
CA GLY A 297 3.62 26.45 -1.52
C GLY A 297 2.20 26.27 -0.95
N ASP A 298 2.09 26.06 0.35
CA ASP A 298 0.82 25.77 1.05
C ASP A 298 -0.26 26.83 0.81
N GLU A 299 0.11 28.10 0.73
CA GLU A 299 -0.82 29.20 0.46
C GLU A 299 -1.43 29.09 -0.95
N LEU A 300 -0.61 28.76 -1.95
CA LEU A 300 -1.09 28.56 -3.32
C LEU A 300 -1.94 27.30 -3.42
N HIS A 301 -1.58 26.22 -2.70
CA HIS A 301 -2.43 25.03 -2.57
C HIS A 301 -3.83 25.39 -2.07
N ALA A 302 -3.90 26.16 -0.99
CA ALA A 302 -5.17 26.60 -0.42
C ALA A 302 -5.96 27.50 -1.37
N ALA A 303 -5.27 28.42 -2.06
CA ALA A 303 -5.89 29.34 -3.02
C ALA A 303 -6.47 28.58 -4.23
N LEU A 304 -5.69 27.68 -4.84
CA LEU A 304 -6.14 26.86 -5.98
C LEU A 304 -7.28 25.92 -5.58
N THR A 305 -7.24 25.34 -4.39
CA THR A 305 -8.35 24.51 -3.87
C THR A 305 -9.65 25.31 -3.76
N ARG A 306 -9.58 26.56 -3.23
CA ARG A 306 -10.77 27.44 -3.15
C ARG A 306 -11.28 27.86 -4.52
N GLN A 307 -10.39 28.15 -5.48
CA GLN A 307 -10.78 28.51 -6.86
C GLN A 307 -11.39 27.30 -7.58
N ALA A 308 -10.72 26.15 -7.53
CA ALA A 308 -11.19 24.91 -8.13
C ALA A 308 -12.55 24.44 -7.57
N ALA A 309 -12.85 24.73 -6.29
CA ALA A 309 -14.13 24.38 -5.69
C ALA A 309 -15.32 25.12 -6.30
N LYS A 310 -15.10 26.29 -6.92
CA LYS A 310 -16.13 27.08 -7.59
C LYS A 310 -16.41 26.63 -9.03
N LEU A 311 -15.54 25.84 -9.60
CA LEU A 311 -15.63 25.37 -10.98
C LEU A 311 -16.58 24.16 -11.10
N PRO A 312 -17.30 23.99 -12.21
CA PRO A 312 -18.08 22.79 -12.48
C PRO A 312 -17.19 21.58 -12.85
N PRO A 313 -17.74 20.35 -12.87
CA PRO A 313 -17.06 19.17 -13.42
C PRO A 313 -16.56 19.41 -14.85
N GLY A 314 -15.28 19.08 -15.14
CA GLY A 314 -14.66 19.24 -16.46
C GLY A 314 -14.50 20.69 -16.91
N ALA A 315 -14.40 21.62 -15.97
CA ALA A 315 -14.20 23.04 -16.25
C ALA A 315 -13.04 23.27 -17.23
N GLY A 316 -13.23 24.23 -18.14
CA GLY A 316 -12.25 24.57 -19.17
C GLY A 316 -12.06 23.49 -20.25
N GLY A 317 -12.89 22.43 -20.28
CA GLY A 317 -12.74 21.33 -21.24
C GLY A 317 -11.47 20.50 -21.04
N LEU A 318 -10.93 20.48 -19.82
CA LEU A 318 -9.72 19.74 -19.51
C LEU A 318 -10.02 18.31 -19.07
N LEU A 319 -9.17 17.38 -19.49
CA LEU A 319 -9.13 15.99 -19.04
C LEU A 319 -7.69 15.55 -18.86
N ALA A 320 -7.40 14.85 -17.74
CA ALA A 320 -6.06 14.38 -17.45
C ALA A 320 -6.02 12.88 -17.12
N LEU A 321 -4.85 12.26 -17.34
CA LEU A 321 -4.48 10.94 -16.83
C LEU A 321 -3.56 11.10 -15.63
N ASP A 322 -3.79 10.33 -14.57
CA ASP A 322 -3.07 10.41 -13.29
C ASP A 322 -1.75 9.62 -13.26
N TRP A 323 -1.13 9.37 -14.41
CA TRP A 323 0.04 8.50 -14.56
C TRP A 323 1.39 9.21 -14.42
N HIS A 324 1.47 10.33 -13.72
CA HIS A 324 2.71 11.11 -13.58
C HIS A 324 3.88 10.33 -12.96
N ASN A 325 3.60 9.18 -12.36
CA ASN A 325 4.59 8.23 -11.85
C ASN A 325 4.23 6.79 -12.25
N GLY A 326 3.83 6.57 -13.50
CA GLY A 326 3.36 5.28 -14.00
C GLY A 326 1.92 4.93 -13.57
N ASN A 327 1.43 3.78 -14.03
CA ASN A 327 0.15 3.22 -13.62
C ASN A 327 0.37 1.91 -12.86
N ARG A 328 0.18 1.92 -11.52
CA ARG A 328 0.38 0.75 -10.66
C ARG A 328 -0.77 -0.25 -10.80
N THR A 329 -1.99 0.24 -10.88
CA THR A 329 -3.19 -0.58 -10.89
C THR A 329 -4.04 -0.23 -12.07
N ILE A 330 -4.33 -1.15 -12.78
CA ILE A 330 -4.95 -1.75 -13.92
C ILE A 330 -3.90 -2.09 -14.99
N LEU A 331 -3.06 -1.16 -15.43
CA LEU A 331 -2.12 -1.40 -16.54
C LEU A 331 -0.80 -2.02 -16.06
N VAL A 332 -0.44 -1.78 -14.80
CA VAL A 332 0.80 -2.27 -14.15
C VAL A 332 2.04 -1.90 -14.98
N ASP A 333 2.05 -0.67 -15.50
CA ASP A 333 3.13 -0.15 -16.34
C ASP A 333 3.76 1.09 -15.70
N PRO A 334 5.01 0.98 -15.18
CA PRO A 334 5.71 2.10 -14.55
C PRO A 334 6.28 3.10 -15.58
N LEU A 335 6.26 2.79 -16.88
CA LEU A 335 6.79 3.66 -17.91
C LEU A 335 5.75 4.63 -18.49
N LEU A 336 4.48 4.48 -18.13
CA LEU A 336 3.44 5.42 -18.48
C LEU A 336 3.64 6.76 -17.78
N THR A 337 3.26 7.85 -18.47
CA THR A 337 3.42 9.22 -17.98
C THR A 337 2.10 9.98 -18.00
N GLY A 338 2.01 11.06 -17.23
CA GLY A 338 0.81 11.91 -17.17
C GLY A 338 0.47 12.56 -18.52
N LEU A 339 -0.81 12.81 -18.73
CA LEU A 339 -1.35 13.50 -19.90
C LEU A 339 -2.37 14.54 -19.42
N ILE A 340 -2.39 15.70 -20.05
CA ILE A 340 -3.49 16.69 -19.93
C ILE A 340 -3.91 17.07 -21.34
N ALA A 341 -5.19 16.92 -21.65
CA ALA A 341 -5.79 17.28 -22.93
C ALA A 341 -6.80 18.42 -22.77
N GLY A 342 -7.06 19.20 -23.82
CA GLY A 342 -8.10 20.22 -23.86
C GLY A 342 -7.64 21.66 -23.56
N PHE A 343 -6.34 21.95 -23.58
CA PHE A 343 -5.83 23.31 -23.38
C PHE A 343 -6.35 24.30 -24.40
N THR A 344 -6.72 25.48 -23.91
CA THR A 344 -7.00 26.67 -24.74
C THR A 344 -6.15 27.85 -24.24
N LEU A 345 -6.15 28.96 -24.97
CA LEU A 345 -5.45 30.18 -24.57
C LEU A 345 -6.05 30.82 -23.28
N HIS A 346 -7.24 30.39 -22.88
CA HIS A 346 -7.93 30.86 -21.68
C HIS A 346 -7.80 29.95 -20.47
N THR A 347 -7.12 28.80 -20.62
CA THR A 347 -6.97 27.82 -19.55
C THR A 347 -6.24 28.42 -18.34
N THR A 348 -6.85 28.32 -17.18
CA THR A 348 -6.35 28.85 -15.90
C THR A 348 -5.65 27.80 -15.06
N ARG A 349 -4.79 28.24 -14.11
CA ARG A 349 -4.13 27.36 -13.15
C ARG A 349 -5.12 26.54 -12.30
N ALA A 350 -6.27 27.14 -11.96
CA ALA A 350 -7.29 26.48 -11.14
C ALA A 350 -8.03 25.38 -11.90
N GLU A 351 -8.28 25.57 -13.19
CA GLU A 351 -8.86 24.53 -14.05
C GLU A 351 -7.92 23.34 -14.21
N ILE A 352 -6.63 23.58 -14.41
CA ILE A 352 -5.63 22.51 -14.45
C ILE A 352 -5.57 21.77 -13.10
N TYR A 353 -5.51 22.51 -11.98
CA TYR A 353 -5.49 21.89 -10.65
C TYR A 353 -6.72 21.02 -10.41
N ARG A 354 -7.92 21.48 -10.84
CA ARG A 354 -9.15 20.71 -10.76
C ARG A 354 -9.09 19.45 -11.63
N SER A 355 -8.66 19.57 -12.89
CA SER A 355 -8.57 18.42 -13.80
C SER A 355 -7.61 17.33 -13.28
N LEU A 356 -6.54 17.71 -12.57
CA LEU A 356 -5.63 16.78 -11.91
C LEU A 356 -6.30 16.05 -10.73
N ILE A 357 -7.14 16.75 -9.93
CA ILE A 357 -7.94 16.09 -8.89
C ILE A 357 -8.94 15.12 -9.52
N GLU A 358 -9.63 15.53 -10.58
CA GLU A 358 -10.59 14.71 -11.31
C GLU A 358 -9.92 13.47 -11.93
N ALA A 359 -8.70 13.61 -12.48
CA ALA A 359 -7.91 12.49 -13.01
C ALA A 359 -7.64 11.43 -11.94
N THR A 360 -7.22 11.85 -10.74
CA THR A 360 -6.98 10.89 -9.64
C THR A 360 -8.28 10.21 -9.18
N ALA A 361 -9.41 10.89 -9.26
CA ALA A 361 -10.71 10.30 -8.96
C ALA A 361 -11.15 9.30 -10.05
N PHE A 362 -10.87 9.57 -11.34
CA PHE A 362 -11.12 8.62 -12.43
C PHE A 362 -10.25 7.36 -12.30
N GLY A 363 -8.98 7.50 -11.94
CA GLY A 363 -8.10 6.36 -11.64
C GLY A 363 -8.66 5.52 -10.48
N ALA A 364 -9.14 6.15 -9.40
CA ALA A 364 -9.79 5.46 -8.29
C ALA A 364 -11.07 4.74 -8.74
N ARG A 365 -11.89 5.36 -9.61
CA ARG A 365 -13.09 4.73 -10.20
C ARG A 365 -12.73 3.50 -11.01
N SER A 366 -11.67 3.56 -11.82
CA SER A 366 -11.20 2.42 -12.62
C SER A 366 -10.82 1.22 -11.74
N ILE A 367 -10.19 1.46 -10.60
CA ILE A 367 -9.86 0.43 -9.61
C ILE A 367 -11.14 -0.18 -9.02
N ILE A 368 -12.08 0.65 -8.57
CA ILE A 368 -13.34 0.20 -7.95
C ILE A 368 -14.18 -0.62 -8.95
N GLU A 369 -14.27 -0.16 -10.20
CA GLU A 369 -15.00 -0.87 -11.26
C GLU A 369 -14.33 -2.21 -11.57
N ARG A 370 -12.99 -2.27 -11.67
CA ARG A 370 -12.25 -3.51 -11.88
C ARG A 370 -12.50 -4.52 -10.75
N LEU A 371 -12.48 -4.09 -9.50
CA LEU A 371 -12.76 -4.97 -8.37
C LEU A 371 -14.19 -5.50 -8.41
N ARG A 372 -15.18 -4.64 -8.71
CA ARG A 372 -16.59 -5.03 -8.83
C ARG A 372 -16.84 -5.98 -10.00
N GLU A 373 -16.21 -5.76 -11.14
CA GLU A 373 -16.28 -6.63 -12.33
C GLU A 373 -15.92 -8.09 -11.99
N TYR A 374 -14.97 -8.27 -11.05
CA TYR A 374 -14.53 -9.60 -10.61
C TYR A 374 -15.20 -10.07 -9.30
N GLY A 375 -16.30 -9.45 -8.92
CA GLY A 375 -17.16 -9.92 -7.82
C GLY A 375 -16.72 -9.49 -6.43
N VAL A 376 -15.80 -8.52 -6.29
CA VAL A 376 -15.47 -7.92 -4.99
C VAL A 376 -16.59 -6.98 -4.57
N PRO A 377 -17.29 -7.25 -3.45
CA PRO A 377 -18.35 -6.37 -2.98
C PRO A 377 -17.75 -5.07 -2.45
N LEU A 378 -18.17 -3.93 -3.01
CA LEU A 378 -17.73 -2.61 -2.58
C LEU A 378 -18.95 -1.68 -2.48
N GLU A 379 -19.34 -1.34 -1.25
CA GLU A 379 -20.50 -0.51 -0.94
C GLU A 379 -20.08 0.90 -0.52
N ARG A 380 -18.94 1.01 0.16
CA ARG A 380 -18.45 2.25 0.76
C ARG A 380 -16.93 2.36 0.68
N VAL A 381 -16.44 3.58 0.80
CA VAL A 381 -15.01 3.86 0.86
C VAL A 381 -14.70 4.58 2.18
N VAL A 382 -13.69 4.12 2.90
CA VAL A 382 -13.14 4.79 4.08
C VAL A 382 -11.78 5.34 3.72
N CYS A 383 -11.64 6.66 3.75
CA CYS A 383 -10.41 7.35 3.41
C CYS A 383 -9.62 7.70 4.67
N ALA A 384 -8.30 7.46 4.62
CA ALA A 384 -7.33 7.86 5.63
C ALA A 384 -6.20 8.67 4.99
N GLY A 385 -5.37 9.29 5.80
CA GLY A 385 -4.25 10.12 5.36
C GLY A 385 -4.56 11.62 5.33
N GLY A 386 -3.51 12.42 5.32
CA GLY A 386 -3.61 13.88 5.50
C GLY A 386 -4.44 14.60 4.45
N ILE A 387 -4.46 14.10 3.22
CA ILE A 387 -5.25 14.70 2.12
C ILE A 387 -6.74 14.47 2.36
N ALA A 388 -7.14 13.26 2.76
CA ALA A 388 -8.53 12.94 3.06
C ALA A 388 -9.09 13.81 4.21
N GLU A 389 -8.24 14.19 5.15
CA GLU A 389 -8.64 15.03 6.29
C GLU A 389 -8.75 16.52 5.93
N LYS A 390 -7.89 17.01 5.03
CA LYS A 390 -7.67 18.44 4.79
C LYS A 390 -8.29 18.98 3.51
N ASN A 391 -8.68 18.11 2.56
CA ASN A 391 -9.20 18.54 1.26
C ASN A 391 -10.64 18.04 0.99
N PRO A 392 -11.67 18.78 1.46
CA PRO A 392 -13.06 18.43 1.24
C PRO A 392 -13.47 18.48 -0.25
N LEU A 393 -12.82 19.30 -1.08
CA LEU A 393 -13.07 19.33 -2.53
C LEU A 393 -12.71 17.99 -3.16
N LEU A 394 -11.51 17.49 -2.91
CA LEU A 394 -11.07 16.19 -3.40
C LEU A 394 -12.03 15.09 -2.95
N MET A 395 -12.40 15.07 -1.68
CA MET A 395 -13.29 14.04 -1.13
C MET A 395 -14.67 14.05 -1.80
N GLN A 396 -15.23 15.25 -2.09
CA GLN A 396 -16.50 15.36 -2.80
C GLN A 396 -16.37 14.92 -4.27
N ILE A 397 -15.29 15.32 -4.97
CA ILE A 397 -15.03 14.87 -6.35
C ILE A 397 -14.92 13.34 -6.40
N TYR A 398 -14.18 12.73 -5.47
CA TYR A 398 -14.07 11.27 -5.39
C TYR A 398 -15.45 10.60 -5.18
N ALA A 399 -16.29 11.15 -4.29
CA ALA A 399 -17.65 10.64 -4.10
C ALA A 399 -18.46 10.73 -5.38
N ASP A 400 -18.46 11.91 -6.03
CA ASP A 400 -19.24 12.17 -7.25
C ASP A 400 -18.79 11.27 -8.42
N VAL A 401 -17.47 11.12 -8.60
CA VAL A 401 -16.88 10.34 -9.70
C VAL A 401 -17.08 8.83 -9.48
N THR A 402 -16.80 8.32 -8.30
CA THR A 402 -16.86 6.87 -8.03
C THR A 402 -18.29 6.38 -7.76
N GLY A 403 -19.19 7.29 -7.38
CA GLY A 403 -20.54 6.95 -6.95
C GLY A 403 -20.58 6.23 -5.61
N CYS A 404 -19.52 6.31 -4.83
CA CYS A 404 -19.44 5.72 -3.49
C CYS A 404 -19.50 6.82 -2.42
N THR A 405 -20.18 6.53 -1.30
CA THR A 405 -20.05 7.40 -0.13
C THR A 405 -18.64 7.30 0.43
N MET A 406 -17.98 8.47 0.59
CA MET A 406 -16.65 8.58 1.19
C MET A 406 -16.78 8.91 2.67
N HIS A 407 -16.27 8.04 3.52
CA HIS A 407 -16.09 8.26 4.95
C HIS A 407 -14.65 8.67 5.24
N VAL A 408 -14.41 9.34 6.36
CA VAL A 408 -13.06 9.70 6.81
C VAL A 408 -12.77 8.93 8.09
N ALA A 409 -11.61 8.29 8.16
CA ALA A 409 -11.14 7.58 9.35
C ALA A 409 -11.09 8.52 10.56
N GLY A 410 -11.46 8.00 11.71
CA GLY A 410 -11.53 8.79 12.96
C GLY A 410 -10.16 9.06 13.57
N SER A 411 -9.18 8.19 13.31
CA SER A 411 -7.81 8.33 13.76
C SER A 411 -6.91 8.83 12.64
N ALA A 412 -6.10 9.84 12.92
CA ALA A 412 -5.02 10.29 12.04
C ALA A 412 -3.86 9.28 12.00
N GLN A 413 -3.79 8.37 12.98
CA GLN A 413 -2.79 7.31 13.11
C GLN A 413 -3.43 5.93 12.87
N ALA A 414 -4.09 5.77 11.72
CA ALA A 414 -4.85 4.55 11.42
C ALA A 414 -3.95 3.29 11.41
N CYS A 415 -2.72 3.39 10.91
CA CYS A 415 -1.76 2.27 10.87
C CYS A 415 -1.41 1.80 12.28
N ALA A 416 -0.99 2.72 13.14
CA ALA A 416 -0.70 2.41 14.55
C ALA A 416 -1.94 1.90 15.31
N LEU A 417 -3.14 2.42 14.99
CA LEU A 417 -4.37 1.92 15.57
C LEU A 417 -4.66 0.47 15.16
N GLY A 418 -4.46 0.14 13.88
CA GLY A 418 -4.61 -1.24 13.39
C GLY A 418 -3.64 -2.21 14.04
N SER A 419 -2.37 -1.78 14.20
CA SER A 419 -1.36 -2.53 14.98
C SER A 419 -1.83 -2.77 16.41
N ALA A 420 -2.41 -1.76 17.06
CA ALA A 420 -2.95 -1.87 18.42
C ALA A 420 -4.18 -2.80 18.48
N VAL A 421 -5.06 -2.77 17.46
CA VAL A 421 -6.20 -3.71 17.34
C VAL A 421 -5.70 -5.15 17.27
N SER A 422 -4.70 -5.42 16.43
CA SER A 422 -4.10 -6.76 16.32
C SER A 422 -3.48 -7.21 17.66
N ALA A 423 -2.72 -6.33 18.32
CA ALA A 423 -2.14 -6.60 19.63
C ALA A 423 -3.22 -6.89 20.69
N ALA A 424 -4.31 -6.11 20.71
CA ALA A 424 -5.41 -6.28 21.66
C ALA A 424 -6.11 -7.64 21.49
N VAL A 425 -6.35 -8.06 20.25
CA VAL A 425 -6.91 -9.39 19.94
C VAL A 425 -5.96 -10.50 20.37
N ARG A 426 -4.65 -10.37 20.07
CA ARG A 426 -3.65 -11.38 20.46
C ARG A 426 -3.41 -11.46 21.98
N ALA A 427 -3.61 -10.34 22.69
CA ALA A 427 -3.55 -10.30 24.15
C ALA A 427 -4.82 -10.83 24.84
N GLY A 428 -5.87 -11.15 24.10
CA GLY A 428 -7.17 -11.57 24.65
C GLY A 428 -8.02 -10.44 25.22
N ALA A 429 -7.65 -9.16 24.99
CA ALA A 429 -8.46 -8.02 25.38
C ALA A 429 -9.78 -7.93 24.59
N HIS A 430 -9.78 -8.48 23.38
CA HIS A 430 -10.96 -8.69 22.57
C HIS A 430 -10.95 -10.11 21.97
N PRO A 431 -12.12 -10.76 21.82
CA PRO A 431 -12.20 -12.15 21.35
C PRO A 431 -11.81 -12.30 19.87
N ASP A 432 -12.04 -11.28 19.05
CA ASP A 432 -11.80 -11.30 17.61
C ASP A 432 -11.60 -9.91 17.04
N PHE A 433 -11.12 -9.84 15.78
CA PHE A 433 -10.91 -8.58 15.05
C PHE A 433 -12.18 -7.75 14.87
N PRO A 434 -13.35 -8.32 14.46
CA PRO A 434 -14.56 -7.55 14.33
C PRO A 434 -14.98 -6.86 15.64
N THR A 435 -14.86 -7.53 16.78
CA THR A 435 -15.19 -6.96 18.10
C THR A 435 -14.21 -5.86 18.49
N ALA A 436 -12.89 -6.09 18.28
CA ALA A 436 -11.87 -5.09 18.55
C ALA A 436 -12.03 -3.85 17.66
N GLN A 437 -12.31 -4.04 16.35
CA GLN A 437 -12.57 -2.93 15.44
C GLN A 437 -13.78 -2.10 15.88
N ARG A 438 -14.90 -2.73 16.24
CA ARG A 438 -16.07 -1.99 16.74
C ARG A 438 -15.77 -1.17 18.00
N ALA A 439 -14.93 -1.68 18.88
CA ALA A 439 -14.57 -1.02 20.14
C ALA A 439 -13.53 0.11 19.96
N MET A 440 -12.55 -0.09 19.08
CA MET A 440 -11.36 0.74 19.01
C MET A 440 -11.36 1.69 17.80
N THR A 441 -12.08 1.36 16.71
CA THR A 441 -12.10 2.21 15.51
C THR A 441 -13.39 3.02 15.40
N ARG A 442 -13.33 4.14 14.71
CA ARG A 442 -14.48 4.99 14.41
C ARG A 442 -14.22 5.80 13.15
N TRP A 443 -15.29 6.30 12.54
CA TRP A 443 -15.23 7.26 11.46
C TRP A 443 -15.61 8.65 11.95
N LYS A 444 -15.10 9.68 11.28
CA LYS A 444 -15.56 11.06 11.52
C LYS A 444 -17.04 11.20 11.15
N LYS A 445 -17.73 12.12 11.80
CA LYS A 445 -19.16 12.39 11.48
C LYS A 445 -19.37 12.89 10.05
N ILE A 446 -18.36 13.59 9.49
CA ILE A 446 -18.38 14.07 8.12
C ILE A 446 -18.31 12.90 7.15
N ARG A 447 -19.16 12.95 6.13
CA ARG A 447 -19.16 12.03 5.01
C ARG A 447 -19.48 12.79 3.73
N TYR A 448 -18.98 12.32 2.61
CA TYR A 448 -19.22 12.90 1.29
C TYR A 448 -20.09 11.94 0.49
N VAL A 449 -21.28 12.39 0.15
CA VAL A 449 -22.27 11.59 -0.58
C VAL A 449 -22.25 12.01 -2.04
N PRO A 450 -22.32 11.07 -2.99
CA PRO A 450 -22.39 11.41 -4.43
C PRO A 450 -23.56 12.34 -4.76
N ASN A 451 -23.27 13.41 -5.50
CA ASN A 451 -24.30 14.28 -6.06
C ASN A 451 -24.75 13.73 -7.43
N PRO A 452 -26.04 13.37 -7.62
CA PRO A 452 -26.50 12.74 -8.86
C PRO A 452 -26.26 13.57 -10.12
N ALA A 453 -26.44 14.89 -10.04
CA ALA A 453 -26.26 15.78 -11.19
C ALA A 453 -24.77 15.86 -11.60
N ARG A 454 -23.87 16.03 -10.62
CA ARG A 454 -22.42 16.02 -10.87
C ARG A 454 -21.94 14.65 -11.35
N ARG A 455 -22.48 13.58 -10.79
CA ARG A 455 -22.16 12.22 -11.24
C ARG A 455 -22.48 12.04 -12.72
N LYS A 456 -23.65 12.48 -13.20
CA LYS A 456 -24.00 12.41 -14.61
C LYS A 456 -23.00 13.17 -15.52
N ALA A 457 -22.49 14.32 -15.05
CA ALA A 457 -21.44 15.04 -15.76
C ALA A 457 -20.12 14.26 -15.77
N TYR A 458 -19.72 13.70 -14.61
CA TYR A 458 -18.52 12.87 -14.50
C TYR A 458 -18.61 11.56 -15.27
N ASP A 459 -19.78 10.94 -15.43
CA ASP A 459 -19.95 9.75 -16.26
C ASP A 459 -19.58 10.01 -17.72
N ARG A 460 -19.93 11.20 -18.25
CA ARG A 460 -19.54 11.61 -19.62
C ARG A 460 -18.03 11.86 -19.73
N LEU A 461 -17.43 12.55 -18.75
CA LEU A 461 -15.99 12.78 -18.71
C LEU A 461 -15.21 11.47 -18.55
N TYR A 462 -15.73 10.55 -17.73
CA TYR A 462 -15.12 9.26 -17.53
C TYR A 462 -15.12 8.39 -18.80
N ALA A 463 -16.13 8.52 -19.64
CA ALA A 463 -16.13 7.85 -20.95
C ALA A 463 -14.96 8.32 -21.83
N GLU A 464 -14.65 9.63 -21.83
CA GLU A 464 -13.49 10.16 -22.55
C GLU A 464 -12.17 9.77 -21.83
N TYR A 465 -12.14 9.79 -20.49
CA TYR A 465 -11.00 9.27 -19.72
C TYR A 465 -10.70 7.82 -20.10
N ARG A 466 -11.71 6.94 -20.13
CA ARG A 466 -11.53 5.53 -20.50
C ARG A 466 -10.98 5.37 -21.91
N ARG A 467 -11.41 6.20 -22.88
CA ARG A 467 -10.88 6.20 -24.24
C ARG A 467 -9.39 6.52 -24.26
N LEU A 468 -8.96 7.56 -23.54
CA LEU A 468 -7.54 7.91 -23.41
C LEU A 468 -6.77 6.82 -22.64
N HIS A 469 -7.32 6.35 -21.52
CA HIS A 469 -6.72 5.31 -20.69
C HIS A 469 -6.49 4.02 -21.48
N ASP A 470 -7.51 3.50 -22.16
CA ASP A 470 -7.42 2.23 -22.83
C ASP A 470 -6.52 2.31 -24.08
N GLY A 471 -6.55 3.43 -24.78
CA GLY A 471 -5.73 3.63 -25.98
C GLY A 471 -4.26 3.89 -25.68
N PHE A 472 -3.93 4.88 -24.82
CA PHE A 472 -2.53 5.13 -24.41
C PHE A 472 -1.95 4.00 -23.55
N GLY A 473 -2.80 3.30 -22.81
CA GLY A 473 -2.42 2.11 -22.04
C GLY A 473 -2.28 0.83 -22.88
N GLY A 474 -2.53 0.90 -24.19
CA GLY A 474 -2.35 -0.23 -25.11
C GLY A 474 -3.42 -1.34 -25.02
N LEU A 475 -4.52 -1.11 -24.29
CA LEU A 475 -5.65 -2.04 -24.20
C LEU A 475 -6.52 -1.96 -25.47
N ASP A 476 -6.71 -0.75 -26.03
CA ASP A 476 -7.35 -0.52 -27.31
C ASP A 476 -6.36 0.08 -28.33
N ARG A 477 -5.79 -0.79 -29.16
CA ARG A 477 -4.85 -0.40 -30.22
C ARG A 477 -5.50 0.29 -31.42
N LYS A 478 -6.83 0.33 -31.47
CA LYS A 478 -7.62 0.98 -32.52
C LYS A 478 -8.30 2.26 -32.06
N ALA A 479 -7.95 2.75 -30.87
CA ALA A 479 -8.56 3.94 -30.29
C ALA A 479 -8.46 5.14 -31.23
N ASP A 480 -9.60 5.79 -31.52
CA ASP A 480 -9.69 7.03 -32.27
C ASP A 480 -9.85 8.21 -31.30
N TYR A 481 -8.88 9.10 -31.32
CA TYR A 481 -8.84 10.31 -30.48
C TYR A 481 -9.36 11.58 -31.20
N SER A 482 -9.72 11.50 -32.48
CA SER A 482 -10.07 12.65 -33.31
C SER A 482 -11.21 13.51 -32.76
N ARG A 483 -12.08 12.94 -31.96
CA ARG A 483 -13.23 13.61 -31.36
C ARG A 483 -13.04 14.01 -29.90
N VAL A 484 -12.00 13.55 -29.20
CA VAL A 484 -11.82 13.77 -27.76
C VAL A 484 -11.89 15.27 -27.39
N MET A 485 -11.11 16.12 -28.06
CA MET A 485 -11.09 17.55 -27.76
C MET A 485 -12.42 18.23 -28.07
N LYS A 486 -13.13 17.82 -29.13
CA LYS A 486 -14.47 18.35 -29.49
C LYS A 486 -15.51 17.96 -28.45
N ASN A 487 -15.43 16.71 -27.95
CA ASN A 487 -16.32 16.23 -26.88
C ASN A 487 -16.06 16.97 -25.56
N LEU A 488 -14.77 17.18 -25.21
CA LEU A 488 -14.40 17.94 -24.02
C LEU A 488 -14.91 19.40 -24.05
N LEU A 489 -14.81 20.07 -25.21
CA LEU A 489 -15.37 21.40 -25.40
C LEU A 489 -16.89 21.41 -25.23
N ALA A 490 -17.59 20.45 -25.82
CA ALA A 490 -19.05 20.34 -25.71
C ALA A 490 -19.51 20.04 -24.26
N LEU A 491 -18.66 19.34 -23.46
CA LEU A 491 -18.94 19.05 -22.07
C LEU A 491 -18.65 20.24 -21.13
N SER A 492 -17.75 21.14 -21.51
CA SER A 492 -17.42 22.34 -20.72
C SER A 492 -18.44 23.49 -20.90
N HIS A 493 -19.26 23.42 -21.95
CA HIS A 493 -20.33 24.40 -22.24
C HIS A 493 -21.66 23.67 -22.44
N PRO A 494 -22.26 23.11 -21.33
CA PRO A 494 -23.50 22.33 -21.40
C PRO A 494 -24.73 23.18 -21.74
#